data_6e3ca63eafb1f6892f8c50b075fc6452
#
_entry.id   6e3ca63eafb1f6892f8c50b075fc6452
#
_cell.length_a   1.000
_cell.length_b   1.000
_cell.length_c   1.000
_cell.angle_alpha   90.00
_cell.angle_beta   90.00
_cell.angle_gamma   90.00
#
_symmetry.space_group_name_H-M   'P 1'
#
loop_
_entity.id
_entity.type
_entity.pdbx_description
1 polymer ?
#
loop_
_entity_poly.entity_id
_entity_poly.type
_entity_poly.pdbx_seq_one_letter_code
_entity_poly.pdbx_strand_id
1 'polypeptide(L)'
;KTGKPKKFSKSRGTGIFGDDAEKTGITSEVWRYYLLANRPEAQDTVFLWNDFVAKNNSELLKNLGNFSNRCLMFLKSSFKGVVPAYEGAKTEQDASFLKSLWAKFEEYCGIMEEIKIKDGVRCAMSVSSMCNAYLQETAMWDLAKKDPVRCAQVMNVTIQALYFLASLFEPFMPSFSAKVYQQMAMTRTAVHEKIFEHLKSNPAYLETLVLAGHSIGEPKPIFREINAAEIEKWKIAFGGDKQTVA
;
A
#
# COMPACT_ATOMS: atom_id res chain seq x y z
N LYS A 1 2.97 25.70 -23.74
CA LYS A 1 3.84 26.63 -23.00
C LYS A 1 4.04 26.05 -21.61
N THR A 2 5.17 25.43 -21.34
CA THR A 2 5.57 24.93 -20.00
C THR A 2 5.95 26.14 -19.16
N GLY A 3 4.97 26.70 -18.45
CA GLY A 3 5.23 27.80 -17.49
C GLY A 3 6.14 27.27 -16.36
N LYS A 4 7.10 28.08 -15.90
CA LYS A 4 7.88 27.77 -14.71
C LYS A 4 6.94 27.47 -13.53
N PRO A 5 7.26 26.49 -12.66
CA PRO A 5 6.43 26.19 -11.49
C PRO A 5 6.27 27.44 -10.64
N LYS A 6 5.01 27.79 -10.33
CA LYS A 6 4.69 28.96 -9.50
C LYS A 6 4.83 28.56 -8.02
N LYS A 7 5.45 29.42 -7.21
CA LYS A 7 5.53 29.26 -5.77
C LYS A 7 4.12 29.33 -5.16
N PHE A 8 3.82 28.47 -4.19
CA PHE A 8 2.56 28.52 -3.44
C PHE A 8 2.41 29.87 -2.72
N SER A 9 1.25 30.48 -2.85
CA SER A 9 0.96 31.79 -2.25
C SER A 9 -0.52 31.93 -1.91
N LYS A 10 -0.86 32.01 -0.62
CA LYS A 10 -2.25 32.24 -0.17
C LYS A 10 -2.82 33.55 -0.70
N SER A 11 -2.04 34.63 -0.67
CA SER A 11 -2.48 35.97 -1.14
C SER A 11 -2.79 36.01 -2.64
N ARG A 12 -2.14 35.17 -3.45
CA ARG A 12 -2.38 35.09 -4.90
C ARG A 12 -3.33 33.95 -5.26
N GLY A 13 -3.82 33.15 -4.29
CA GLY A 13 -4.65 31.99 -4.53
C GLY A 13 -3.96 30.89 -5.33
N THR A 14 -2.61 30.86 -5.34
CA THR A 14 -1.82 29.85 -6.06
C THR A 14 -1.42 28.71 -5.14
N GLY A 15 -1.73 27.48 -5.56
CA GLY A 15 -1.39 26.27 -4.83
C GLY A 15 -2.56 25.71 -4.02
N ILE A 16 -2.38 24.49 -3.53
CA ILE A 16 -3.34 23.81 -2.69
C ILE A 16 -2.81 23.75 -1.25
N PHE A 17 -3.63 24.18 -0.30
CA PHE A 17 -3.31 24.17 1.12
C PHE A 17 -4.14 23.11 1.85
N GLY A 18 -3.87 22.88 3.15
CA GLY A 18 -4.55 21.84 3.91
C GLY A 18 -6.08 21.90 3.83
N ASP A 19 -6.65 23.11 4.01
CA ASP A 19 -8.10 23.34 3.93
C ASP A 19 -8.68 23.10 2.52
N ASP A 20 -7.84 23.25 1.49
CA ASP A 20 -8.24 22.99 0.10
C ASP A 20 -8.12 21.51 -0.26
N ALA A 21 -7.15 20.82 0.33
CA ALA A 21 -7.01 19.39 0.16
C ALA A 21 -8.27 18.63 0.63
N GLU A 22 -8.88 19.06 1.76
CA GLU A 22 -10.14 18.53 2.25
C GLU A 22 -11.29 18.71 1.22
N LYS A 23 -11.37 19.88 0.57
CA LYS A 23 -12.40 20.19 -0.44
C LYS A 23 -12.32 19.31 -1.69
N THR A 24 -11.20 18.64 -1.92
CA THR A 24 -11.08 17.68 -3.04
C THR A 24 -11.86 16.38 -2.80
N GLY A 25 -12.20 16.07 -1.56
CA GLY A 25 -12.80 14.79 -1.16
C GLY A 25 -11.84 13.60 -1.28
N ILE A 26 -10.55 13.85 -1.52
CA ILE A 26 -9.51 12.82 -1.50
C ILE A 26 -9.06 12.60 -0.05
N THR A 27 -8.96 11.33 0.34
CA THR A 27 -8.58 10.98 1.71
C THR A 27 -7.18 11.48 2.06
N SER A 28 -6.97 11.82 3.32
CA SER A 28 -5.67 12.29 3.84
C SER A 28 -4.52 11.31 3.56
N GLU A 29 -4.82 10.00 3.47
CA GLU A 29 -3.84 8.97 3.17
C GLU A 29 -3.17 9.16 1.80
N VAL A 30 -3.93 9.53 0.78
CA VAL A 30 -3.41 9.79 -0.57
C VAL A 30 -2.49 11.01 -0.55
N TRP A 31 -2.88 12.07 0.17
CA TRP A 31 -2.08 13.26 0.35
C TRP A 31 -0.78 12.96 1.11
N ARG A 32 -0.87 12.22 2.21
CA ARG A 32 0.31 11.79 2.98
C ARG A 32 1.27 10.99 2.12
N TYR A 33 0.76 10.01 1.40
CA TYR A 33 1.58 9.21 0.49
C TYR A 33 2.31 10.06 -0.53
N TYR A 34 1.59 10.95 -1.22
CA TYR A 34 2.16 11.82 -2.23
C TYR A 34 3.27 12.72 -1.66
N LEU A 35 3.00 13.36 -0.52
CA LEU A 35 3.95 14.26 0.12
C LEU A 35 5.21 13.53 0.62
N LEU A 36 5.06 12.34 1.18
CA LEU A 36 6.19 11.54 1.65
C LEU A 36 7.00 10.96 0.49
N ALA A 37 6.33 10.47 -0.56
CA ALA A 37 6.99 9.96 -1.76
C ALA A 37 7.74 11.05 -2.56
N ASN A 38 7.34 12.31 -2.42
CA ASN A 38 7.97 13.47 -3.05
C ASN A 38 8.66 14.40 -2.03
N ARG A 39 9.00 13.89 -0.85
CA ARG A 39 9.64 14.70 0.19
C ARG A 39 10.91 15.37 -0.33
N PRO A 40 11.10 16.70 -0.11
CA PRO A 40 12.31 17.42 -0.50
C PRO A 40 13.44 17.07 0.47
N GLU A 41 14.28 16.12 0.12
CA GLU A 41 15.43 15.70 0.94
C GLU A 41 16.75 16.34 0.45
N ALA A 42 17.04 16.22 -0.86
CA ALA A 42 18.25 16.77 -1.47
C ALA A 42 17.98 17.96 -2.39
N GLN A 43 16.75 18.08 -2.90
CA GLN A 43 16.34 19.12 -3.85
C GLN A 43 14.89 19.54 -3.57
N ASP A 44 14.55 20.77 -3.97
CA ASP A 44 13.17 21.24 -3.93
C ASP A 44 12.25 20.33 -4.75
N THR A 45 11.01 20.20 -4.31
CA THR A 45 9.99 19.45 -5.02
C THR A 45 8.86 20.35 -5.50
N VAL A 46 8.20 19.94 -6.57
CA VAL A 46 7.08 20.67 -7.17
C VAL A 46 5.84 19.82 -7.10
N PHE A 47 4.73 20.39 -6.64
CA PHE A 47 3.43 19.75 -6.71
C PHE A 47 2.86 19.82 -8.13
N LEU A 48 2.51 18.66 -8.69
CA LEU A 48 1.88 18.53 -9.99
C LEU A 48 0.64 17.65 -9.88
N TRP A 49 -0.54 18.15 -10.29
CA TRP A 49 -1.78 17.38 -10.27
C TRP A 49 -1.69 16.06 -11.03
N ASN A 50 -1.04 16.08 -12.20
CA ASN A 50 -0.89 14.87 -13.00
C ASN A 50 -0.03 13.81 -12.29
N ASP A 51 1.04 14.23 -11.59
CA ASP A 51 1.87 13.33 -10.79
C ASP A 51 1.11 12.81 -9.56
N PHE A 52 0.36 13.67 -8.88
CA PHE A 52 -0.51 13.28 -7.76
C PHE A 52 -1.50 12.18 -8.17
N VAL A 53 -2.16 12.37 -9.31
CA VAL A 53 -3.13 11.39 -9.83
C VAL A 53 -2.45 10.12 -10.31
N ALA A 54 -1.31 10.24 -10.98
CA ALA A 54 -0.54 9.07 -11.42
C ALA A 54 -0.11 8.21 -10.22
N LYS A 55 0.34 8.82 -9.13
CA LYS A 55 0.69 8.10 -7.90
C LYS A 55 -0.53 7.42 -7.26
N ASN A 56 -1.68 8.13 -7.18
CA ASN A 56 -2.90 7.49 -6.68
C ASN A 56 -3.34 6.32 -7.57
N ASN A 57 -3.46 6.54 -8.86
CA ASN A 57 -4.06 5.54 -9.75
C ASN A 57 -3.13 4.36 -10.03
N SER A 58 -1.81 4.59 -10.16
CA SER A 58 -0.86 3.54 -10.49
C SER A 58 -0.27 2.86 -9.25
N GLU A 59 0.16 3.63 -8.26
CA GLU A 59 0.85 3.07 -7.09
C GLU A 59 -0.14 2.65 -6.00
N LEU A 60 -1.07 3.53 -5.59
CA LEU A 60 -2.01 3.19 -4.53
C LEU A 60 -3.15 2.29 -5.01
N LEU A 61 -3.83 2.62 -6.10
CA LEU A 61 -4.97 1.84 -6.56
C LEU A 61 -4.52 0.54 -7.25
N LYS A 62 -3.71 0.65 -8.33
CA LYS A 62 -3.40 -0.51 -9.19
C LYS A 62 -2.30 -1.42 -8.62
N ASN A 63 -1.45 -0.94 -7.72
CA ASN A 63 -0.45 -1.78 -7.06
C ASN A 63 -0.91 -2.17 -5.66
N LEU A 64 -0.87 -1.27 -4.69
CA LEU A 64 -1.13 -1.56 -3.28
C LEU A 64 -2.57 -2.02 -3.00
N GLY A 65 -3.55 -1.26 -3.49
CA GLY A 65 -4.97 -1.55 -3.34
C GLY A 65 -5.40 -2.81 -4.10
N ASN A 66 -4.86 -3.03 -5.30
CA ASN A 66 -5.15 -4.22 -6.08
C ASN A 66 -4.65 -5.48 -5.39
N PHE A 67 -3.41 -5.50 -4.89
CA PHE A 67 -2.90 -6.64 -4.12
C PHE A 67 -3.78 -6.94 -2.91
N SER A 68 -4.03 -5.93 -2.07
CA SER A 68 -4.83 -6.10 -0.85
C SER A 68 -6.24 -6.63 -1.15
N ASN A 69 -6.92 -6.04 -2.13
CA ASN A 69 -8.27 -6.44 -2.51
C ASN A 69 -8.31 -7.85 -3.12
N ARG A 70 -7.39 -8.18 -4.03
CA ARG A 70 -7.32 -9.52 -4.65
C ARG A 70 -7.05 -10.61 -3.62
N CYS A 71 -6.11 -10.38 -2.70
CA CYS A 71 -5.80 -11.30 -1.62
C CYS A 71 -7.04 -11.61 -0.76
N LEU A 72 -7.68 -10.57 -0.22
CA LEU A 72 -8.81 -10.73 0.68
C LEU A 72 -10.08 -11.27 -0.02
N MET A 73 -10.37 -10.78 -1.24
CA MET A 73 -11.50 -11.27 -2.02
C MET A 73 -11.34 -12.74 -2.42
N PHE A 74 -10.13 -13.15 -2.79
CA PHE A 74 -9.87 -14.55 -3.12
C PHE A 74 -9.98 -15.45 -1.88
N LEU A 75 -9.42 -15.02 -0.73
CA LEU A 75 -9.59 -15.74 0.53
C LEU A 75 -11.08 -15.88 0.89
N LYS A 76 -11.87 -14.82 0.70
CA LYS A 76 -13.31 -14.83 0.98
C LYS A 76 -14.07 -15.79 0.07
N SER A 77 -13.79 -15.76 -1.24
CA SER A 77 -14.52 -16.57 -2.22
C SER A 77 -14.09 -18.03 -2.24
N SER A 78 -12.80 -18.32 -2.17
CA SER A 78 -12.26 -19.69 -2.35
C SER A 78 -12.09 -20.45 -1.04
N PHE A 79 -11.87 -19.75 0.08
CA PHE A 79 -11.63 -20.35 1.39
C PHE A 79 -12.67 -19.91 2.44
N LYS A 80 -13.81 -19.36 2.03
CA LYS A 80 -14.90 -18.88 2.91
C LYS A 80 -14.42 -17.85 3.95
N GLY A 81 -13.34 -17.15 3.65
CA GLY A 81 -12.72 -16.15 4.53
C GLY A 81 -11.87 -16.75 5.65
N VAL A 82 -11.54 -18.03 5.62
CA VAL A 82 -10.71 -18.70 6.62
C VAL A 82 -9.31 -18.93 6.06
N VAL A 83 -8.29 -18.52 6.80
CA VAL A 83 -6.89 -18.68 6.41
C VAL A 83 -6.52 -20.17 6.41
N PRO A 84 -6.12 -20.74 5.26
CA PRO A 84 -5.75 -22.15 5.20
C PRO A 84 -4.42 -22.42 5.90
N ALA A 85 -4.22 -23.66 6.38
CA ALA A 85 -2.92 -24.09 6.84
C ALA A 85 -1.94 -24.25 5.67
N TYR A 86 -0.65 -24.05 5.93
CA TYR A 86 0.39 -24.44 4.99
C TYR A 86 0.78 -25.88 5.28
N GLU A 87 0.29 -26.81 4.47
CA GLU A 87 0.55 -28.24 4.63
C GLU A 87 1.75 -28.68 3.78
N GLY A 88 2.56 -29.59 4.32
CA GLY A 88 3.71 -30.16 3.63
C GLY A 88 4.98 -29.30 3.66
N ALA A 89 5.97 -29.69 2.88
CA ALA A 89 7.24 -28.97 2.76
C ALA A 89 7.05 -27.69 1.95
N LYS A 90 7.80 -26.65 2.34
CA LYS A 90 7.78 -25.37 1.63
C LYS A 90 8.39 -25.52 0.24
N THR A 91 7.71 -25.01 -0.78
CA THR A 91 8.25 -24.99 -2.13
C THR A 91 9.42 -24.02 -2.24
N GLU A 92 10.32 -24.25 -3.19
CA GLU A 92 11.43 -23.33 -3.45
C GLU A 92 10.94 -21.92 -3.80
N GLN A 93 9.84 -21.80 -4.56
CA GLN A 93 9.22 -20.53 -4.92
C GLN A 93 8.76 -19.75 -3.69
N ASP A 94 8.07 -20.41 -2.74
CA ASP A 94 7.58 -19.78 -1.51
C ASP A 94 8.73 -19.39 -0.58
N ALA A 95 9.72 -20.27 -0.44
CA ALA A 95 10.91 -20.00 0.36
C ALA A 95 11.70 -18.81 -0.21
N SER A 96 11.87 -18.75 -1.52
CA SER A 96 12.54 -17.63 -2.20
C SER A 96 11.78 -16.31 -2.02
N PHE A 97 10.45 -16.35 -2.16
CA PHE A 97 9.62 -15.16 -1.95
C PHE A 97 9.71 -14.65 -0.51
N LEU A 98 9.55 -15.52 0.49
CA LEU A 98 9.66 -15.15 1.90
C LEU A 98 11.06 -14.62 2.26
N LYS A 99 12.11 -15.22 1.70
CA LYS A 99 13.49 -14.72 1.85
C LYS A 99 13.64 -13.32 1.25
N SER A 100 13.01 -13.07 0.11
CA SER A 100 13.03 -11.74 -0.54
C SER A 100 12.27 -10.70 0.26
N LEU A 101 11.14 -11.06 0.88
CA LEU A 101 10.41 -10.19 1.80
C LEU A 101 11.27 -9.86 3.04
N TRP A 102 11.98 -10.84 3.57
CA TRP A 102 12.90 -10.62 4.68
C TRP A 102 14.04 -9.64 4.32
N ALA A 103 14.68 -9.83 3.18
CA ALA A 103 15.74 -8.92 2.71
C ALA A 103 15.20 -7.48 2.54
N LYS A 104 13.97 -7.32 2.07
CA LYS A 104 13.31 -6.01 1.97
C LYS A 104 12.98 -5.43 3.34
N PHE A 105 12.69 -6.24 4.33
CA PHE A 105 12.50 -5.78 5.70
C PHE A 105 13.79 -5.21 6.30
N GLU A 106 14.90 -5.91 6.12
CA GLU A 106 16.22 -5.43 6.59
C GLU A 106 16.61 -4.11 5.91
N GLU A 107 16.43 -4.02 4.58
CA GLU A 107 16.63 -2.79 3.81
C GLU A 107 15.74 -1.65 4.33
N TYR A 108 14.45 -1.92 4.54
CA TYR A 108 13.49 -0.95 5.06
C TYR A 108 13.90 -0.42 6.44
N CYS A 109 14.28 -1.30 7.35
CA CYS A 109 14.72 -0.91 8.69
C CYS A 109 15.94 0.02 8.64
N GLY A 110 16.97 -0.32 7.85
CA GLY A 110 18.15 0.52 7.69
C GLY A 110 17.82 1.90 7.11
N ILE A 111 16.97 1.95 6.07
CA ILE A 111 16.50 3.20 5.46
C ILE A 111 15.76 4.07 6.49
N MET A 112 14.87 3.46 7.29
CA MET A 112 14.06 4.20 8.26
C MET A 112 14.89 4.67 9.47
N GLU A 113 15.87 3.93 9.91
CA GLU A 113 16.81 4.34 10.95
C GLU A 113 17.64 5.56 10.51
N GLU A 114 17.96 5.67 9.21
CA GLU A 114 18.62 6.84 8.62
C GLU A 114 17.67 8.02 8.31
N ILE A 115 16.38 7.89 8.65
CA ILE A 115 15.32 8.90 8.42
C ILE A 115 15.15 9.25 6.93
N LYS A 116 15.49 8.33 6.02
CA LYS A 116 15.29 8.46 4.58
C LYS A 116 13.86 8.10 4.18
N ILE A 117 12.91 8.94 4.61
CA ILE A 117 11.46 8.67 4.53
C ILE A 117 10.99 8.39 3.10
N LYS A 118 11.47 9.15 2.13
CA LYS A 118 11.15 8.97 0.71
C LYS A 118 11.55 7.58 0.22
N ASP A 119 12.74 7.13 0.58
CA ASP A 119 13.24 5.80 0.21
C ASP A 119 12.50 4.70 0.97
N GLY A 120 12.11 4.95 2.24
CA GLY A 120 11.25 4.05 3.02
C GLY A 120 9.91 3.79 2.34
N VAL A 121 9.23 4.84 1.86
CA VAL A 121 7.99 4.71 1.08
C VAL A 121 8.21 3.91 -0.20
N ARG A 122 9.32 4.15 -0.91
CA ARG A 122 9.67 3.43 -2.14
C ARG A 122 9.96 1.95 -1.85
N CYS A 123 10.66 1.65 -0.78
CA CYS A 123 10.95 0.30 -0.34
C CYS A 123 9.64 -0.45 -0.01
N ALA A 124 8.75 0.13 0.78
CA ALA A 124 7.44 -0.46 1.08
C ALA A 124 6.60 -0.71 -0.18
N MET A 125 6.60 0.23 -1.14
CA MET A 125 5.89 0.05 -2.42
C MET A 125 6.52 -1.05 -3.29
N SER A 126 7.83 -1.24 -3.23
CA SER A 126 8.49 -2.35 -3.93
C SER A 126 8.04 -3.71 -3.38
N VAL A 127 7.81 -3.83 -2.07
CA VAL A 127 7.24 -5.04 -1.47
C VAL A 127 5.84 -5.32 -2.02
N SER A 128 5.00 -4.29 -2.18
CA SER A 128 3.68 -4.44 -2.82
C SER A 128 3.80 -4.99 -4.25
N SER A 129 4.77 -4.50 -5.02
CA SER A 129 5.03 -4.99 -6.38
C SER A 129 5.49 -6.45 -6.39
N MET A 130 6.35 -6.84 -5.46
CA MET A 130 6.79 -8.24 -5.28
C MET A 130 5.62 -9.16 -4.94
N CYS A 131 4.71 -8.70 -4.06
CA CYS A 131 3.50 -9.45 -3.71
C CYS A 131 2.57 -9.67 -4.92
N ASN A 132 2.38 -8.64 -5.75
CA ASN A 132 1.62 -8.77 -7.00
C ASN A 132 2.29 -9.72 -8.00
N ALA A 133 3.62 -9.68 -8.13
CA ALA A 133 4.39 -10.59 -8.98
C ALA A 133 4.22 -12.05 -8.50
N TYR A 134 4.37 -12.30 -7.21
CA TYR A 134 4.16 -13.63 -6.62
C TYR A 134 2.76 -14.19 -6.91
N LEU A 135 1.70 -13.38 -6.77
CA LEU A 135 0.34 -13.79 -7.14
C LEU A 135 0.20 -14.11 -8.63
N GLN A 136 0.87 -13.36 -9.49
CA GLN A 136 0.84 -13.56 -10.93
C GLN A 136 1.61 -14.83 -11.34
N GLU A 137 2.79 -15.02 -10.78
CA GLU A 137 3.67 -16.17 -11.09
C GLU A 137 3.07 -17.50 -10.59
N THR A 138 2.43 -17.48 -9.41
CA THR A 138 1.76 -18.67 -8.86
C THR A 138 0.42 -18.94 -9.52
N ALA A 139 -0.15 -17.98 -10.25
CA ALA A 139 -1.48 -18.08 -10.87
C ALA A 139 -2.54 -18.67 -9.92
N MET A 140 -2.61 -18.14 -8.70
CA MET A 140 -3.41 -18.68 -7.58
C MET A 140 -4.86 -19.01 -7.97
N TRP A 141 -5.48 -18.22 -8.85
CA TRP A 141 -6.84 -18.44 -9.35
C TRP A 141 -7.00 -19.70 -10.20
N ASP A 142 -5.94 -20.11 -10.90
CA ASP A 142 -5.93 -21.36 -11.66
C ASP A 142 -5.73 -22.56 -10.73
N LEU A 143 -4.90 -22.41 -9.69
CA LEU A 143 -4.63 -23.42 -8.70
C LEU A 143 -5.89 -23.84 -7.94
N ALA A 144 -6.82 -22.93 -7.70
CA ALA A 144 -8.07 -23.26 -7.00
C ALA A 144 -8.83 -24.45 -7.61
N LYS A 145 -8.68 -24.67 -8.92
CA LYS A 145 -9.31 -25.79 -9.65
C LYS A 145 -8.35 -26.94 -9.92
N LYS A 146 -7.07 -26.65 -10.15
CA LYS A 146 -6.07 -27.62 -10.62
C LYS A 146 -5.34 -28.33 -9.48
N ASP A 147 -5.02 -27.58 -8.42
CA ASP A 147 -4.27 -28.05 -7.26
C ASP A 147 -4.70 -27.28 -6.00
N PRO A 148 -5.79 -27.72 -5.34
CA PRO A 148 -6.30 -27.04 -4.15
C PRO A 148 -5.30 -27.00 -2.98
N VAL A 149 -4.41 -28.00 -2.86
CA VAL A 149 -3.38 -28.02 -1.81
C VAL A 149 -2.37 -26.91 -2.05
N ARG A 150 -1.86 -26.82 -3.27
CA ARG A 150 -0.95 -25.75 -3.65
C ARG A 150 -1.61 -24.38 -3.55
N CYS A 151 -2.87 -24.27 -3.91
CA CYS A 151 -3.65 -23.05 -3.75
C CYS A 151 -3.73 -22.60 -2.28
N ALA A 152 -3.94 -23.52 -1.35
CA ALA A 152 -3.96 -23.24 0.08
C ALA A 152 -2.59 -22.75 0.60
N GLN A 153 -1.50 -23.37 0.15
CA GLN A 153 -0.14 -22.92 0.47
C GLN A 153 0.12 -21.48 -0.01
N VAL A 154 -0.17 -21.19 -1.28
CA VAL A 154 0.00 -19.85 -1.86
C VAL A 154 -0.86 -18.83 -1.12
N MET A 155 -2.10 -19.19 -0.78
CA MET A 155 -2.99 -18.30 -0.03
C MET A 155 -2.45 -17.99 1.37
N ASN A 156 -1.93 -19.02 2.07
CA ASN A 156 -1.31 -18.83 3.37
C ASN A 156 -0.15 -17.84 3.30
N VAL A 157 0.79 -18.03 2.37
CA VAL A 157 1.93 -17.11 2.16
C VAL A 157 1.46 -15.69 1.80
N THR A 158 0.46 -15.58 0.95
CA THR A 158 -0.07 -14.30 0.49
C THR A 158 -0.70 -13.49 1.64
N ILE A 159 -1.43 -14.14 2.55
CA ILE A 159 -2.05 -13.43 3.68
C ILE A 159 -1.01 -12.95 4.69
N GLN A 160 0.07 -13.72 4.91
CA GLN A 160 1.22 -13.27 5.70
C GLN A 160 1.85 -12.02 5.09
N ALA A 161 2.08 -12.06 3.76
CA ALA A 161 2.64 -10.93 3.03
C ALA A 161 1.74 -9.68 3.08
N LEU A 162 0.41 -9.85 3.07
CA LEU A 162 -0.52 -8.72 3.20
C LEU A 162 -0.43 -8.06 4.59
N TYR A 163 -0.40 -8.86 5.64
CA TYR A 163 -0.25 -8.33 7.00
C TYR A 163 1.09 -7.61 7.17
N PHE A 164 2.16 -8.22 6.69
CA PHE A 164 3.51 -7.63 6.70
C PHE A 164 3.53 -6.31 5.93
N LEU A 165 2.98 -6.26 4.72
CA LEU A 165 2.90 -5.06 3.90
C LEU A 165 2.13 -3.93 4.60
N ALA A 166 1.00 -4.24 5.23
CA ALA A 166 0.24 -3.27 6.00
C ALA A 166 1.07 -2.69 7.15
N SER A 167 1.92 -3.50 7.79
CA SER A 167 2.82 -3.05 8.86
C SER A 167 3.89 -2.07 8.35
N LEU A 168 4.47 -2.33 7.16
CA LEU A 168 5.45 -1.42 6.54
C LEU A 168 4.84 -0.06 6.17
N PHE A 169 3.56 -0.04 5.78
CA PHE A 169 2.88 1.21 5.42
C PHE A 169 2.31 2.00 6.59
N GLU A 170 2.23 1.44 7.79
CA GLU A 170 1.62 2.09 8.93
C GLU A 170 2.24 3.46 9.29
N PRO A 171 3.58 3.66 9.27
CA PRO A 171 4.17 4.96 9.53
C PRO A 171 3.77 6.04 8.50
N PHE A 172 3.49 5.63 7.27
CA PHE A 172 3.19 6.52 6.16
C PHE A 172 1.69 6.74 5.98
N MET A 173 0.91 5.66 6.06
CA MET A 173 -0.52 5.62 5.78
C MET A 173 -1.28 4.81 6.86
N PRO A 174 -1.40 5.35 8.08
CA PRO A 174 -2.00 4.62 9.21
C PRO A 174 -3.46 4.19 8.96
N SER A 175 -4.24 5.00 8.22
CA SER A 175 -5.63 4.61 7.91
C SER A 175 -5.71 3.49 6.87
N PHE A 176 -4.76 3.38 5.95
CA PHE A 176 -4.65 2.22 5.05
C PHE A 176 -4.42 0.95 5.87
N SER A 177 -3.40 0.95 6.71
CA SER A 177 -3.05 -0.19 7.56
C SER A 177 -4.20 -0.58 8.49
N ALA A 178 -4.84 0.38 9.13
CA ALA A 178 -6.02 0.16 9.97
C ALA A 178 -7.16 -0.51 9.20
N LYS A 179 -7.44 -0.08 7.96
CA LYS A 179 -8.47 -0.70 7.11
C LYS A 179 -8.10 -2.12 6.71
N VAL A 180 -6.83 -2.40 6.41
CA VAL A 180 -6.37 -3.77 6.13
C VAL A 180 -6.58 -4.65 7.34
N TYR A 181 -6.13 -4.23 8.53
CA TYR A 181 -6.33 -4.99 9.77
C TYR A 181 -7.80 -5.21 10.09
N GLN A 182 -8.63 -4.20 9.92
CA GLN A 182 -10.09 -4.33 10.11
C GLN A 182 -10.69 -5.37 9.16
N GLN A 183 -10.32 -5.36 7.89
CA GLN A 183 -10.79 -6.33 6.91
C GLN A 183 -10.24 -7.73 7.18
N MET A 184 -9.04 -7.83 7.76
CA MET A 184 -8.49 -9.09 8.23
C MET A 184 -9.09 -9.53 9.59
N ALA A 185 -10.02 -8.79 10.18
CA ALA A 185 -10.55 -9.00 11.53
C ALA A 185 -9.46 -9.13 12.60
N MET A 186 -8.36 -8.40 12.42
CA MET A 186 -7.23 -8.35 13.35
C MET A 186 -7.27 -7.05 14.13
N THR A 187 -7.21 -7.14 15.44
CA THR A 187 -7.06 -5.97 16.29
C THR A 187 -5.61 -5.51 16.29
N ARG A 188 -5.39 -4.20 16.21
CA ARG A 188 -4.09 -3.60 16.49
C ARG A 188 -3.75 -3.88 17.97
N THR A 189 -2.99 -4.92 18.23
CA THR A 189 -2.56 -5.29 19.57
C THR A 189 -1.14 -4.80 19.82
N ALA A 190 -0.71 -4.85 21.09
CA ALA A 190 0.70 -4.63 21.47
C ALA A 190 1.70 -5.56 20.73
N VAL A 191 1.22 -6.64 20.13
CA VAL A 191 1.98 -7.50 19.20
C VAL A 191 2.47 -6.70 17.98
N HIS A 192 1.69 -5.71 17.54
CA HIS A 192 2.04 -4.87 16.39
C HIS A 192 3.24 -3.97 16.68
N GLU A 193 3.35 -3.41 17.87
CA GLU A 193 4.52 -2.61 18.28
C GLU A 193 5.79 -3.45 18.35
N LYS A 194 5.66 -4.74 18.59
CA LYS A 194 6.78 -5.70 18.68
C LYS A 194 7.04 -6.49 17.40
N ILE A 195 6.22 -6.34 16.36
CA ILE A 195 6.38 -7.14 15.13
C ILE A 195 7.77 -6.95 14.52
N PHE A 196 8.27 -5.73 14.48
CA PHE A 196 9.60 -5.43 13.95
C PHE A 196 10.71 -6.02 14.81
N GLU A 197 10.57 -6.02 16.14
CA GLU A 197 11.52 -6.66 17.05
C GLU A 197 11.53 -8.18 16.90
N HIS A 198 10.33 -8.80 16.80
CA HIS A 198 10.19 -10.23 16.58
C HIS A 198 10.74 -10.65 15.23
N LEU A 199 10.44 -9.88 14.17
CA LEU A 199 10.99 -10.15 12.85
C LEU A 199 12.53 -10.01 12.84
N LYS A 200 13.11 -8.98 13.47
CA LYS A 200 14.57 -8.84 13.59
C LYS A 200 15.22 -10.02 14.31
N SER A 201 14.56 -10.60 15.30
CA SER A 201 15.08 -11.74 16.07
C SER A 201 14.83 -13.11 15.40
N ASN A 202 13.77 -13.24 14.63
CA ASN A 202 13.37 -14.51 14.00
C ASN A 202 12.67 -14.29 12.65
N PRO A 203 13.41 -14.49 11.52
CA PRO A 203 12.82 -14.38 10.18
C PRO A 203 11.60 -15.28 9.94
N ALA A 204 11.56 -16.46 10.56
CA ALA A 204 10.44 -17.40 10.42
C ALA A 204 9.14 -16.84 11.02
N TYR A 205 9.19 -15.79 11.83
CA TYR A 205 7.99 -15.13 12.35
C TYR A 205 7.12 -14.55 11.23
N LEU A 206 7.71 -14.19 10.08
CA LEU A 206 6.98 -13.74 8.89
C LEU A 206 5.93 -14.76 8.42
N GLU A 207 6.10 -16.03 8.72
CA GLU A 207 5.22 -17.12 8.30
C GLU A 207 4.06 -17.39 9.27
N THR A 208 4.05 -16.71 10.40
CA THR A 208 3.08 -16.93 11.50
C THR A 208 2.39 -15.64 11.95
N LEU A 209 2.46 -14.58 11.14
CA LEU A 209 1.81 -13.29 11.43
C LEU A 209 0.29 -13.45 11.53
N VAL A 210 -0.28 -14.32 10.70
CA VAL A 210 -1.71 -14.65 10.69
C VAL A 210 -1.85 -16.16 10.83
N LEU A 211 -2.54 -16.60 11.87
CA LEU A 211 -2.69 -18.02 12.18
C LEU A 211 -3.62 -18.73 11.18
N ALA A 212 -3.32 -19.98 10.86
CA ALA A 212 -4.25 -20.85 10.16
C ALA A 212 -5.55 -20.99 10.97
N GLY A 213 -6.69 -21.03 10.27
CA GLY A 213 -8.01 -21.03 10.90
C GLY A 213 -8.55 -19.64 11.27
N HIS A 214 -7.74 -18.58 11.15
CA HIS A 214 -8.21 -17.22 11.37
C HIS A 214 -9.25 -16.82 10.31
N SER A 215 -10.36 -16.21 10.74
CA SER A 215 -11.44 -15.76 9.86
C SER A 215 -11.33 -14.25 9.61
N ILE A 216 -11.37 -13.84 8.36
CA ILE A 216 -11.37 -12.43 7.98
C ILE A 216 -12.77 -11.81 7.99
N GLY A 217 -12.82 -10.49 8.07
CA GLY A 217 -14.03 -9.68 7.91
C GLY A 217 -14.50 -9.57 6.46
N GLU A 218 -15.14 -8.45 6.14
CA GLU A 218 -15.67 -8.18 4.79
C GLU A 218 -14.69 -7.33 3.98
N PRO A 219 -14.12 -7.84 2.88
CA PRO A 219 -13.21 -7.09 2.02
C PRO A 219 -13.92 -5.91 1.34
N LYS A 220 -13.25 -4.76 1.29
CA LYS A 220 -13.73 -3.56 0.58
C LYS A 220 -12.55 -2.85 -0.10
N PRO A 221 -12.74 -2.28 -1.30
CA PRO A 221 -11.72 -1.44 -1.92
C PRO A 221 -11.30 -0.29 -0.99
N ILE A 222 -10.00 -0.05 -0.87
CA ILE A 222 -9.46 0.99 0.02
C ILE A 222 -9.23 2.30 -0.74
N PHE A 223 -8.81 2.20 -2.00
CA PHE A 223 -8.54 3.34 -2.86
C PHE A 223 -9.52 3.39 -4.02
N ARG A 224 -9.79 4.60 -4.51
CA ARG A 224 -10.59 4.85 -5.71
C ARG A 224 -9.78 5.51 -6.81
N GLU A 225 -10.22 5.36 -8.03
CA GLU A 225 -9.65 6.09 -9.15
C GLU A 225 -9.98 7.59 -9.04
N ILE A 226 -9.01 8.42 -9.42
CA ILE A 226 -9.20 9.85 -9.65
C ILE A 226 -9.27 10.05 -11.16
N ASN A 227 -10.38 10.59 -11.64
CA ASN A 227 -10.61 10.76 -13.06
C ASN A 227 -10.16 12.14 -13.59
N ALA A 228 -10.09 12.27 -14.93
CA ALA A 228 -9.62 13.49 -15.57
C ALA A 228 -10.51 14.72 -15.28
N ALA A 229 -11.82 14.54 -15.13
CA ALA A 229 -12.73 15.64 -14.84
C ALA A 229 -12.50 16.23 -13.44
N GLU A 230 -12.18 15.39 -12.46
CA GLU A 230 -11.81 15.85 -11.12
C GLU A 230 -10.52 16.68 -11.17
N ILE A 231 -9.52 16.24 -11.94
CA ILE A 231 -8.25 16.96 -12.12
C ILE A 231 -8.49 18.37 -12.69
N GLU A 232 -9.26 18.47 -13.76
CA GLU A 232 -9.54 19.77 -14.39
C GLU A 232 -10.32 20.69 -13.44
N LYS A 233 -11.29 20.16 -12.70
CA LYS A 233 -11.99 20.92 -11.66
C LYS A 233 -11.01 21.49 -10.60
N TRP A 234 -10.07 20.69 -10.14
CA TRP A 234 -9.11 21.13 -9.12
C TRP A 234 -8.06 22.09 -9.69
N LYS A 235 -7.60 21.91 -10.92
CA LYS A 235 -6.73 22.86 -11.61
C LYS A 235 -7.36 24.24 -11.72
N ILE A 236 -8.65 24.31 -12.02
CA ILE A 236 -9.41 25.56 -12.07
C ILE A 236 -9.55 26.15 -10.66
N ALA A 237 -9.96 25.34 -9.69
CA ALA A 237 -10.23 25.81 -8.33
C ALA A 237 -8.98 26.31 -7.60
N PHE A 238 -7.81 25.68 -7.82
CA PHE A 238 -6.57 25.92 -7.09
C PHE A 238 -5.41 26.42 -7.97
N GLY A 239 -5.66 26.72 -9.23
CA GLY A 239 -4.63 27.14 -10.20
C GLY A 239 -4.12 28.57 -10.06
N GLY A 240 -4.77 29.39 -9.24
CA GLY A 240 -4.30 30.70 -8.85
C GLY A 240 -4.46 31.84 -9.83
N ASP A 241 -4.99 31.62 -11.00
CA ASP A 241 -5.49 32.69 -11.85
C ASP A 241 -7.01 32.71 -11.70
N LYS A 242 -7.52 33.49 -10.76
CA LYS A 242 -8.90 33.97 -10.86
C LYS A 242 -9.00 34.74 -12.16
N GLN A 243 -9.29 34.04 -13.25
CA GLN A 243 -9.91 34.74 -14.37
C GLN A 243 -11.22 35.26 -13.81
N THR A 244 -11.23 36.58 -13.62
CA THR A 244 -12.44 37.33 -13.38
C THR A 244 -13.38 37.00 -14.53
N VAL A 245 -14.35 36.13 -14.25
CA VAL A 245 -15.52 35.98 -15.10
C VAL A 245 -16.29 37.28 -14.84
N ALA A 246 -16.12 38.23 -15.78
CA ALA A 246 -16.95 39.38 -15.86
C ALA A 246 -18.36 38.97 -16.31
#